data_710ef786aff6a101edc080099e57a4ad
#
_entry.id   710ef786aff6a101edc080099e57a4ad
#
_cell.length_a   1.000
_cell.length_b   1.000
_cell.length_c   1.000
_cell.angle_alpha   90.00
_cell.angle_beta   90.00
_cell.angle_gamma   90.00
#
_symmetry.space_group_name_H-M   'P 1'
#
loop_
_entity.id
_entity.type
_entity.pdbx_description
1 polymer ?
#
loop_
_entity_poly.entity_id
_entity_poly.type
_entity_poly.pdbx_seq_one_letter_code
_entity_poly.pdbx_strand_id
1 'polypeptide(L)'
;PLYSSSASDVYKRQADNDYEIGTVLIFGGTEELTVTDKKGDRKVAGVVSENPAHLMNSGLEGDHVTPLALQGRTPCKVIGKVEKGDIIVTSSIAGYGMVDNNPAIGTVIGKAVGTKDTDEQGIVEVVIGRV
;
A
#
# COMPACT_ATOMS: atom_id res chain seq x y z
N PRO A 1 -2.35 6.64 17.43
CA PRO A 1 -3.06 6.26 16.22
C PRO A 1 -3.67 4.88 16.31
N LEU A 2 -4.76 4.68 15.61
CA LEU A 2 -5.45 3.40 15.59
C LEU A 2 -4.67 2.32 14.83
N TYR A 3 -3.86 2.75 13.92
CA TYR A 3 -3.07 1.84 13.10
C TYR A 3 -1.61 2.14 13.29
N SER A 4 -0.84 1.12 13.58
CA SER A 4 0.60 1.26 13.66
C SER A 4 1.23 0.30 12.67
N SER A 5 2.22 0.79 11.95
CA SER A 5 2.94 -0.05 11.02
C SER A 5 4.00 -0.84 11.76
N SER A 6 4.04 -2.13 11.53
CA SER A 6 5.12 -2.99 11.99
C SER A 6 5.83 -3.60 10.79
N ALA A 7 5.88 -2.86 9.71
CA ALA A 7 6.59 -3.29 8.53
C ALA A 7 8.07 -3.45 8.85
N SER A 8 8.61 -4.61 8.50
CA SER A 8 10.00 -4.94 8.80
C SER A 8 10.93 -4.49 7.68
N ASP A 9 10.39 -4.17 6.52
CA ASP A 9 11.18 -3.78 5.36
C ASP A 9 10.53 -2.58 4.72
N VAL A 10 11.10 -1.41 5.00
CA VAL A 10 10.59 -0.13 4.51
C VAL A 10 11.74 0.59 3.84
N TYR A 11 11.53 1.05 2.62
CA TYR A 11 12.52 1.92 2.01
C TYR A 11 11.86 3.15 1.42
N LYS A 12 12.68 4.17 1.20
CA LYS A 12 12.19 5.48 0.78
C LYS A 12 12.49 5.69 -0.68
N ARG A 13 11.48 6.13 -1.41
CA ARG A 13 11.58 6.41 -2.83
C ARG A 13 10.83 7.68 -3.17
N GLN A 14 11.18 8.26 -4.29
CA GLN A 14 10.57 9.49 -4.76
C GLN A 14 9.23 9.17 -5.41
N ALA A 15 8.18 9.83 -4.94
CA ALA A 15 6.86 9.73 -5.54
C ALA A 15 6.53 11.03 -6.26
N ASP A 16 5.50 11.00 -7.08
CA ASP A 16 5.09 12.19 -7.86
C ASP A 16 4.18 13.11 -7.07
N ASN A 17 3.83 12.75 -5.85
CA ASN A 17 2.97 13.54 -4.99
C ASN A 17 3.16 13.09 -3.55
N ASP A 18 2.55 13.81 -2.62
CA ASP A 18 2.48 13.37 -1.22
C ASP A 18 1.29 12.44 -1.07
N TYR A 19 1.53 11.25 -0.56
CA TYR A 19 0.48 10.25 -0.39
C TYR A 19 0.33 9.89 1.08
N GLU A 20 -0.91 9.72 1.50
CA GLU A 20 -1.23 9.35 2.87
C GLU A 20 -0.77 7.92 3.17
N ILE A 21 -0.54 7.67 4.46
CA ILE A 21 -0.29 6.31 4.96
C ILE A 21 -1.44 5.41 4.52
N GLY A 22 -1.09 4.23 4.04
CA GLY A 22 -2.07 3.27 3.56
C GLY A 22 -2.33 3.32 2.06
N THR A 23 -1.80 4.32 1.37
CA THR A 23 -2.00 4.45 -0.08
C THR A 23 -1.18 3.39 -0.82
N VAL A 24 -1.84 2.70 -1.75
CA VAL A 24 -1.18 1.69 -2.59
C VAL A 24 -0.52 2.39 -3.76
N LEU A 25 0.77 2.12 -3.96
CA LEU A 25 1.55 2.74 -5.02
C LEU A 25 2.09 1.71 -6.00
N ILE A 26 2.34 2.17 -7.21
CA ILE A 26 2.98 1.37 -8.25
C ILE A 26 4.28 2.04 -8.67
N PHE A 27 5.14 1.27 -9.32
CA PHE A 27 6.31 1.83 -10.01
C PHE A 27 5.83 2.49 -11.30
N GLY A 28 6.21 3.73 -11.50
CA GLY A 28 5.82 4.46 -12.70
C GLY A 28 5.61 5.93 -12.45
N GLY A 29 5.09 6.62 -13.46
CA GLY A 29 4.87 8.05 -13.39
C GLY A 29 6.11 8.85 -13.74
N THR A 30 6.11 10.11 -13.33
CA THR A 30 7.23 11.01 -13.61
C THR A 30 8.39 10.82 -12.64
N GLU A 31 8.11 10.26 -11.48
CA GLU A 31 9.14 9.86 -10.52
C GLU A 31 9.15 8.34 -10.48
N GLU A 32 9.62 7.78 -9.39
CA GLU A 32 9.67 6.32 -9.29
C GLU A 32 8.33 5.71 -8.94
N LEU A 33 7.52 6.43 -8.15
CA LEU A 33 6.26 5.91 -7.59
C LEU A 33 5.08 6.81 -7.94
N THR A 34 3.95 6.18 -8.18
CA THR A 34 2.67 6.86 -8.42
C THR A 34 1.51 5.95 -8.03
N VAL A 35 0.28 6.41 -8.24
CA VAL A 35 -0.92 5.59 -8.02
C VAL A 35 -1.38 4.99 -9.34
N THR A 36 -2.28 4.00 -9.27
CA THR A 36 -2.87 3.38 -10.44
C THR A 36 -4.38 3.29 -10.28
N ASP A 37 -5.09 3.31 -11.38
CA ASP A 37 -6.53 3.01 -11.42
C ASP A 37 -6.81 1.71 -12.15
N LYS A 38 -5.79 0.88 -12.29
CA LYS A 38 -5.92 -0.41 -12.97
C LYS A 38 -6.06 -1.52 -11.94
N LYS A 39 -7.09 -2.36 -12.08
CA LYS A 39 -7.27 -3.53 -11.24
C LYS A 39 -6.16 -4.53 -11.50
N GLY A 40 -5.55 -5.02 -10.42
CA GLY A 40 -4.51 -6.02 -10.53
C GLY A 40 -3.32 -5.57 -11.34
N ASP A 41 -2.77 -4.41 -11.02
CA ASP A 41 -1.64 -3.85 -11.74
C ASP A 41 -0.35 -4.56 -11.33
N ARG A 42 0.35 -5.11 -12.30
CA ARG A 42 1.61 -5.82 -12.06
C ARG A 42 2.73 -4.91 -11.57
N LYS A 43 2.58 -3.62 -11.76
CA LYS A 43 3.60 -2.67 -11.34
C LYS A 43 3.48 -2.30 -9.86
N VAL A 44 2.61 -2.97 -9.11
CA VAL A 44 2.44 -2.66 -7.70
C VAL A 44 3.77 -2.71 -6.96
N ALA A 45 4.03 -1.66 -6.18
CA ALA A 45 5.30 -1.51 -5.47
C ALA A 45 5.15 -1.79 -3.99
N GLY A 46 4.08 -1.30 -3.37
CA GLY A 46 3.85 -1.46 -1.95
C GLY A 46 2.84 -0.47 -1.44
N VAL A 47 2.86 -0.26 -0.14
CA VAL A 47 1.89 0.60 0.56
C VAL A 47 2.66 1.64 1.36
N VAL A 48 2.20 2.88 1.30
CA VAL A 48 2.82 3.96 2.07
C VAL A 48 2.67 3.64 3.55
N SER A 49 3.79 3.68 4.28
CA SER A 49 3.84 3.25 5.65
C SER A 49 4.39 4.37 6.51
N GLU A 50 4.04 4.34 7.78
CA GLU A 50 4.67 5.21 8.75
C GLU A 50 6.04 4.65 9.09
N ASN A 51 7.04 5.53 9.07
CA ASN A 51 8.40 5.14 9.41
C ASN A 51 8.93 6.13 10.44
N PRO A 52 9.05 5.72 11.71
CA PRO A 52 9.58 6.63 12.74
C PRO A 52 10.95 7.21 12.40
N ALA A 53 11.76 6.42 11.71
CA ALA A 53 13.09 6.89 11.31
C ALA A 53 13.02 7.94 10.21
N HIS A 54 11.89 8.13 9.59
CA HIS A 54 11.71 9.13 8.55
C HIS A 54 12.10 10.52 9.05
N LEU A 55 11.71 10.83 10.26
CA LEU A 55 12.04 12.14 10.85
C LEU A 55 13.53 12.31 11.04
N MET A 56 14.26 11.22 11.22
CA MET A 56 15.70 11.24 11.40
C MET A 56 16.46 11.40 10.10
N ASN A 57 15.77 11.26 8.97
CA ASN A 57 16.39 11.33 7.65
C ASN A 57 16.05 12.63 6.94
N SER A 58 16.01 13.70 7.69
CA SER A 58 15.66 14.99 7.13
C SER A 58 16.62 15.47 6.05
N GLY A 59 17.78 14.82 5.93
CA GLY A 59 18.74 15.15 4.89
C GLY A 59 18.44 14.55 3.53
N LEU A 60 17.41 13.72 3.44
CA LEU A 60 17.03 13.16 2.14
C LEU A 60 16.51 14.24 1.22
N GLU A 61 17.00 14.20 0.00
CA GLU A 61 16.58 15.16 -1.01
C GLU A 61 15.29 14.70 -1.66
N GLY A 62 14.53 15.66 -2.15
CA GLY A 62 13.31 15.38 -2.88
C GLY A 62 12.09 15.87 -2.15
N ASP A 63 11.10 16.28 -2.93
CA ASP A 63 9.89 16.90 -2.39
C ASP A 63 8.92 15.85 -1.82
N HIS A 64 8.90 14.66 -2.39
CA HIS A 64 7.89 13.65 -2.06
C HIS A 64 8.54 12.32 -1.77
N VAL A 65 9.49 12.34 -0.84
CA VAL A 65 10.14 11.12 -0.37
C VAL A 65 9.13 10.32 0.45
N THR A 66 8.87 9.10 0.02
CA THR A 66 7.79 8.30 0.54
C THR A 66 8.33 7.02 1.18
N PRO A 67 8.00 6.75 2.46
CA PRO A 67 8.33 5.47 3.08
C PRO A 67 7.34 4.41 2.58
N LEU A 68 7.87 3.39 1.93
CA LEU A 68 7.08 2.35 1.30
C LEU A 68 7.31 1.03 2.01
N ALA A 69 6.24 0.43 2.51
CA ALA A 69 6.32 -0.88 3.13
C ALA A 69 6.39 -1.94 2.03
N LEU A 70 7.43 -2.75 2.09
CA LEU A 70 7.62 -3.86 1.16
C LEU A 70 7.29 -5.19 1.82
N GLN A 71 7.29 -5.23 3.15
CA GLN A 71 7.09 -6.44 3.91
C GLN A 71 6.61 -6.07 5.30
N GLY A 72 5.84 -6.96 5.92
CA GLY A 72 5.35 -6.74 7.27
C GLY A 72 3.93 -6.20 7.24
N ARG A 73 3.48 -5.67 8.35
CA ARG A 73 2.08 -5.33 8.59
C ARG A 73 1.88 -3.82 8.52
N THR A 74 0.87 -3.39 7.78
CA THR A 74 0.59 -1.96 7.63
C THR A 74 -0.90 -1.74 7.33
N PRO A 75 -1.45 -0.59 7.71
CA PRO A 75 -2.78 -0.23 7.23
C PRO A 75 -2.75 -0.03 5.72
N CYS A 76 -3.84 -0.41 5.07
CA CYS A 76 -3.95 -0.33 3.62
C CYS A 76 -5.35 0.18 3.25
N LYS A 77 -5.41 1.17 2.40
CA LYS A 77 -6.68 1.66 1.88
C LYS A 77 -7.27 0.64 0.95
N VAL A 78 -8.55 0.31 1.16
CA VAL A 78 -9.25 -0.68 0.33
C VAL A 78 -10.66 -0.22 0.02
N ILE A 79 -11.21 -0.73 -1.07
CA ILE A 79 -12.61 -0.57 -1.41
C ILE A 79 -13.27 -1.95 -1.37
N GLY A 80 -14.57 -1.98 -1.07
CA GLY A 80 -15.31 -3.23 -1.01
C GLY A 80 -15.13 -3.96 0.30
N LYS A 81 -15.88 -5.03 0.45
CA LYS A 81 -15.85 -5.86 1.66
C LYS A 81 -14.57 -6.68 1.70
N VAL A 82 -14.04 -6.85 2.89
CA VAL A 82 -12.80 -7.59 3.12
C VAL A 82 -12.98 -8.53 4.30
N GLU A 83 -12.54 -9.77 4.15
CA GLU A 83 -12.49 -10.76 5.23
C GLU A 83 -11.05 -11.11 5.51
N LYS A 84 -10.80 -11.60 6.72
CA LYS A 84 -9.46 -12.05 7.10
C LYS A 84 -8.96 -13.09 6.11
N GLY A 85 -7.74 -12.92 5.66
CA GLY A 85 -7.12 -13.85 4.73
C GLY A 85 -7.35 -13.51 3.27
N ASP A 86 -8.19 -12.54 2.96
CA ASP A 86 -8.41 -12.14 1.57
C ASP A 86 -7.13 -11.56 0.97
N ILE A 87 -6.91 -11.89 -0.29
CA ILE A 87 -5.77 -11.37 -1.05
C ILE A 87 -6.13 -10.01 -1.61
N ILE A 88 -5.22 -9.06 -1.45
CA ILE A 88 -5.43 -7.67 -1.85
C ILE A 88 -4.56 -7.34 -3.05
N VAL A 89 -5.18 -6.75 -4.07
CA VAL A 89 -4.52 -6.25 -5.28
C VAL A 89 -4.89 -4.79 -5.49
N THR A 90 -4.31 -4.15 -6.50
CA THR A 90 -4.70 -2.77 -6.85
C THR A 90 -6.14 -2.76 -7.36
N SER A 91 -6.80 -1.62 -7.22
CA SER A 91 -8.19 -1.45 -7.65
C SER A 91 -8.30 -0.37 -8.73
N SER A 92 -9.52 -0.14 -9.17
CA SER A 92 -9.79 0.92 -10.14
C SER A 92 -9.86 2.31 -9.49
N ILE A 93 -9.77 2.37 -8.16
CA ILE A 93 -9.74 3.65 -7.44
C ILE A 93 -8.28 3.91 -7.06
N ALA A 94 -7.76 5.04 -7.53
CA ALA A 94 -6.35 5.37 -7.35
C ALA A 94 -5.95 5.32 -5.88
N GLY A 95 -4.89 4.58 -5.58
CA GLY A 95 -4.36 4.47 -4.23
C GLY A 95 -5.05 3.45 -3.34
N TYR A 96 -6.09 2.78 -3.82
CA TYR A 96 -6.85 1.81 -3.04
C TYR A 96 -6.65 0.39 -3.57
N GLY A 97 -6.65 -0.56 -2.65
CA GLY A 97 -6.66 -1.98 -3.00
C GLY A 97 -8.07 -2.53 -3.03
N MET A 98 -8.19 -3.77 -3.47
CA MET A 98 -9.44 -4.53 -3.45
C MET A 98 -9.13 -6.01 -3.29
N VAL A 99 -10.15 -6.77 -2.95
CA VAL A 99 -10.01 -8.21 -2.81
C VAL A 99 -10.00 -8.88 -4.19
N ASP A 100 -9.04 -9.77 -4.39
CA ASP A 100 -9.03 -10.70 -5.52
C ASP A 100 -8.34 -11.97 -5.06
N ASN A 101 -9.13 -13.02 -4.82
CA ASN A 101 -8.60 -14.28 -4.30
C ASN A 101 -8.12 -15.23 -5.39
N ASN A 102 -8.09 -14.76 -6.63
CA ASN A 102 -7.48 -15.50 -7.73
C ASN A 102 -6.63 -14.56 -8.59
N PRO A 103 -5.62 -13.93 -7.98
CA PRO A 103 -4.86 -12.87 -8.64
C PRO A 103 -3.88 -13.42 -9.65
N ALA A 104 -3.55 -12.60 -10.64
CA ALA A 104 -2.45 -12.90 -11.55
C ALA A 104 -1.12 -12.80 -10.79
N ILE A 105 -0.12 -13.48 -11.31
CA ILE A 105 1.22 -13.45 -10.73
C ILE A 105 1.77 -12.03 -10.78
N GLY A 106 2.36 -11.60 -9.66
CA GLY A 106 3.01 -10.30 -9.59
C GLY A 106 2.10 -9.14 -9.26
N THR A 107 0.80 -9.42 -8.99
CA THR A 107 -0.17 -8.35 -8.72
C THR A 107 -0.55 -8.22 -7.26
N VAL A 108 -0.07 -9.09 -6.39
CA VAL A 108 -0.52 -9.17 -5.02
C VAL A 108 0.18 -8.12 -4.15
N ILE A 109 -0.62 -7.37 -3.39
CA ILE A 109 -0.11 -6.49 -2.35
C ILE A 109 0.20 -7.30 -1.09
N GLY A 110 -0.75 -8.11 -0.66
CA GLY A 110 -0.63 -8.91 0.56
C GLY A 110 -1.95 -9.53 0.94
N LYS A 111 -2.05 -9.94 2.19
CA LYS A 111 -3.27 -10.56 2.74
C LYS A 111 -3.85 -9.73 3.86
N ALA A 112 -5.16 -9.61 3.89
CA ALA A 112 -5.85 -8.88 4.94
C ALA A 112 -5.78 -9.64 6.26
N VAL A 113 -5.47 -8.93 7.32
CA VAL A 113 -5.55 -9.45 8.69
C VAL A 113 -6.78 -8.91 9.41
N GLY A 114 -7.35 -7.84 8.90
CA GLY A 114 -8.57 -7.26 9.45
C GLY A 114 -9.77 -7.53 8.56
N THR A 115 -10.91 -6.99 8.96
CA THR A 115 -12.15 -7.12 8.23
C THR A 115 -12.76 -5.77 7.94
N LYS A 116 -13.56 -5.70 6.90
CA LYS A 116 -14.33 -4.51 6.56
C LYS A 116 -15.65 -4.98 5.98
N ASP A 117 -16.74 -4.52 6.56
CA ASP A 117 -18.07 -5.04 6.28
C ASP A 117 -18.91 -4.12 5.39
N THR A 118 -18.27 -3.15 4.75
CA THR A 118 -18.97 -2.21 3.87
C THR A 118 -18.32 -2.21 2.50
N ASP A 119 -19.07 -1.73 1.49
CA ASP A 119 -18.53 -1.59 0.14
C ASP A 119 -17.80 -0.28 -0.05
N GLU A 120 -17.80 0.57 0.95
CA GLU A 120 -17.20 1.89 0.84
C GLU A 120 -15.69 1.84 0.97
N GLN A 121 -15.05 2.97 0.71
CA GLN A 121 -13.62 3.13 0.96
C GLN A 121 -13.35 3.04 2.46
N GLY A 122 -12.26 2.40 2.81
CA GLY A 122 -11.87 2.26 4.19
C GLY A 122 -10.44 1.80 4.31
N ILE A 123 -10.06 1.40 5.52
CA ILE A 123 -8.70 0.96 5.82
C ILE A 123 -8.76 -0.38 6.52
N VAL A 124 -7.91 -1.31 6.09
CA VAL A 124 -7.80 -2.64 6.68
C VAL A 124 -6.31 -2.93 6.86
N GLU A 125 -5.96 -3.59 7.97
CA GLU A 125 -4.57 -4.04 8.13
C GLU A 125 -4.26 -5.19 7.20
N VAL A 126 -3.10 -5.13 6.58
CA VAL A 126 -2.66 -6.09 5.57
C VAL A 126 -1.23 -6.49 5.87
N VAL A 127 -0.92 -7.76 5.71
CA VAL A 127 0.46 -8.25 5.74
C VAL A 127 0.99 -8.17 4.33
N ILE A 128 1.96 -7.29 4.13
CA ILE A 128 2.52 -6.99 2.82
C ILE A 128 3.54 -8.06 2.46
N GLY A 129 3.55 -8.45 1.20
CA GLY A 129 4.56 -9.38 0.67
C GLY A 129 4.29 -10.84 0.94
N ARG A 130 3.22 -11.17 1.64
CA ARG A 130 2.83 -12.55 1.89
C ARG A 130 1.67 -12.95 1.01
N VAL A 131 1.81 -14.07 0.41
CA VAL A 131 0.80 -14.56 -0.53
C VAL A 131 0.30 -15.92 -0.10
#